data_3784d2c13c4d3749f86ac971169cebdc
#
_entry.id   3784d2c13c4d3749f86ac971169cebdc
#
_cell.length_a   1.000
_cell.length_b   1.000
_cell.length_c   1.000
_cell.angle_alpha   90.00
_cell.angle_beta   90.00
_cell.angle_gamma   90.00
#
_symmetry.space_group_name_H-M   'P 1'
#
loop_
_entity.id
_entity.type
_entity.pdbx_description
1 polymer ?
#
loop_
_entity_poly.entity_id
_entity_poly.type
_entity_poly.pdbx_seq_one_letter_code
_entity_poly.pdbx_strand_id
1 'polypeptide(L)' 'MECCRFMDALEQVQLRTKLRLLEQEHRDLDAAILALETAGNVDQLQLRRLKKKKLSLKDQIILVENQLIPDIIA' A
#
# COMPACT_ATOMS: atom_id res chain seq x y z
N MET A 1 -3.84 17.90 -23.42
CA MET A 1 -3.72 17.66 -23.18
C MET A 1 -3.50 17.02 -22.80
N GLU A 2 -3.32 16.70 -22.51
CA GLU A 2 -3.13 16.13 -22.11
C GLU A 2 -3.06 15.34 -21.93
N CYS A 3 -3.14 15.24 -21.97
CA CYS A 3 -3.38 14.49 -21.76
C CYS A 3 -2.93 13.66 -21.62
N CYS A 4 -2.61 13.41 -21.70
CA CYS A 4 -2.14 12.59 -21.69
C CYS A 4 -1.39 12.35 -20.87
N ARG A 5 -1.30 11.94 -20.37
CA ARG A 5 -0.77 11.59 -19.54
C ARG A 5 0.12 10.69 -19.75
N PHE A 6 1.00 10.66 -20.35
CA PHE A 6 1.94 9.85 -20.41
C PHE A 6 2.77 10.10 -19.31
N MET A 7 3.15 9.27 -18.40
CA MET A 7 4.15 9.38 -17.41
C MET A 7 5.46 9.21 -18.02
N ASP A 8 6.44 10.01 -17.63
CA ASP A 8 7.81 9.81 -17.99
C ASP A 8 8.31 8.53 -17.41
N ALA A 9 9.36 7.99 -17.95
CA ALA A 9 10.00 6.81 -17.40
C ALA A 9 10.42 7.03 -15.95
N LEU A 10 10.91 8.22 -15.65
CA LEU A 10 11.31 8.54 -14.29
C LEU A 10 10.13 8.52 -13.35
N GLU A 11 9.00 9.08 -13.76
CA GLU A 11 7.81 9.07 -12.93
C GLU A 11 7.33 7.65 -12.68
N GLN A 12 7.38 6.81 -13.70
CA GLN A 12 6.98 5.42 -13.54
C GLN A 12 7.88 4.70 -12.57
N VAL A 13 9.17 4.94 -12.64
CA VAL A 13 10.12 4.32 -11.72
C VAL A 13 9.84 4.78 -10.30
N GLN A 14 9.58 6.06 -10.12
CA GLN A 14 9.27 6.59 -8.80
C GLN A 14 8.01 5.99 -8.23
N LEU A 15 6.97 5.86 -9.05
CA LEU A 15 5.73 5.26 -8.60
C LEU A 15 5.90 3.79 -8.26
N ARG A 16 6.66 3.08 -9.05
CA ARG A 16 6.92 1.68 -8.76
C ARG A 16 7.70 1.50 -7.48
N THR A 17 8.68 2.36 -7.26
CA THR A 17 9.44 2.32 -6.02
C THR A 17 8.53 2.60 -4.83
N LYS A 18 7.67 3.60 -4.97
CA LYS A 18 6.73 3.92 -3.92
C LYS A 18 5.79 2.76 -3.66
N LEU A 19 5.32 2.13 -4.71
CA LEU A 19 4.44 0.99 -4.58
C LEU A 19 5.12 -0.15 -3.82
N ARG A 20 6.36 -0.43 -4.15
CA ARG A 20 7.11 -1.45 -3.44
C ARG A 20 7.25 -1.15 -1.97
N LEU A 21 7.54 0.11 -1.65
CA LEU A 21 7.68 0.51 -0.25
C LEU A 21 6.37 0.36 0.49
N LEU A 22 5.28 0.76 -0.15
CA LEU A 22 3.97 0.62 0.46
C LEU A 22 3.60 -0.84 0.67
N GLU A 23 3.90 -1.67 -0.30
CA GLU A 23 3.62 -3.09 -0.18
C GLU A 23 4.45 -3.72 0.93
N GLN A 24 5.69 -3.31 1.04
CA GLN A 24 6.57 -3.81 2.09
C GLN A 24 6.03 -3.42 3.46
N GLU A 25 5.62 -2.17 3.61
CA GLU A 25 5.05 -1.71 4.87
C GLU A 25 3.76 -2.43 5.20
N HIS A 26 2.93 -2.64 4.19
CA HIS A 26 1.68 -3.35 4.38
C HIS A 26 1.95 -4.78 4.87
N ARG A 27 2.91 -5.43 4.27
CA ARG A 27 3.27 -6.78 4.63
C ARG A 27 3.84 -6.85 6.04
N ASP A 28 4.73 -5.90 6.37
CA ASP A 28 5.31 -5.85 7.70
C ASP A 28 4.24 -5.62 8.75
N LEU A 29 3.30 -4.74 8.46
CA LEU A 29 2.24 -4.45 9.38
C LEU A 29 1.31 -5.63 9.56
N ASP A 30 1.02 -6.33 8.48
CA ASP A 30 0.19 -7.52 8.53
C ASP A 30 0.85 -8.59 9.40
N ALA A 31 2.16 -8.76 9.24
CA ALA A 31 2.91 -9.72 10.05
C ALA A 31 2.89 -9.32 11.53
N ALA A 32 3.02 -8.02 11.79
CA ALA A 32 3.00 -7.55 13.17
C ALA A 32 1.64 -7.80 13.81
N ILE A 33 0.56 -7.55 13.06
CA ILE A 33 -0.78 -7.80 13.56
C ILE A 33 -0.96 -9.27 13.87
N LEU A 34 -0.53 -10.12 12.97
CA LEU A 34 -0.65 -11.56 13.16
C LEU A 34 0.14 -12.01 14.37
N ALA A 35 1.34 -11.50 14.55
CA ALA A 35 2.17 -11.84 15.69
C ALA A 35 1.51 -11.45 16.99
N LEU A 36 0.91 -10.26 17.03
CA LEU A 36 0.22 -9.80 18.22
C LEU A 36 -0.99 -10.66 18.54
N GLU A 37 -1.77 -10.99 17.52
CA GLU A 37 -2.94 -11.82 17.72
C GLU A 37 -2.56 -13.21 18.19
N THR A 38 -1.48 -13.74 17.66
CA THR A 38 -1.02 -15.06 18.03
C THR A 38 -0.48 -15.08 19.46
N ALA A 39 0.14 -14.00 19.86
CA ALA A 39 0.71 -13.92 21.20
C ALA A 39 -0.35 -13.95 22.29
N GLY A 40 -1.55 -13.56 21.94
CA GLY A 40 -2.63 -13.60 22.91
C GLY A 40 -2.61 -12.49 23.94
N ASN A 41 -1.61 -11.66 23.90
CA ASN A 41 -1.45 -10.62 24.88
C ASN A 41 -1.69 -9.32 24.23
N VAL A 42 -2.78 -9.15 23.56
CA VAL A 42 -2.99 -8.05 22.70
C VAL A 42 -3.71 -6.92 23.36
N ASP A 43 -3.20 -5.73 23.17
CA ASP A 43 -3.90 -4.52 23.53
C ASP A 43 -4.86 -4.22 22.39
N GLN A 44 -6.13 -4.27 22.67
CA GLN A 44 -7.16 -4.06 21.64
C GLN A 44 -7.03 -2.72 20.97
N LEU A 45 -6.67 -1.70 21.71
CA LEU A 45 -6.51 -0.38 21.14
C LEU A 45 -5.36 -0.34 20.15
N GLN A 46 -4.25 -0.94 20.51
CA GLN A 46 -3.10 -1.00 19.64
C GLN A 46 -3.42 -1.80 18.38
N LEU A 47 -4.13 -2.90 18.53
CA LEU A 47 -4.50 -3.72 17.41
C LEU A 47 -5.38 -2.94 16.43
N ARG A 48 -6.33 -2.19 16.95
CA ARG A 48 -7.18 -1.37 16.10
C ARG A 48 -6.38 -0.35 15.32
N ARG A 49 -5.43 0.29 15.98
CA ARG A 49 -4.58 1.27 15.32
C ARG A 49 -3.79 0.65 14.19
N LEU A 50 -3.25 -0.53 14.44
CA LEU A 50 -2.47 -1.22 13.42
C LEU A 50 -3.34 -1.62 12.25
N LYS A 51 -4.54 -2.11 12.51
CA LYS A 51 -5.45 -2.51 11.45
C LYS A 51 -5.89 -1.31 10.62
N LYS A 52 -6.12 -0.20 11.27
CA LYS A 52 -6.50 1.01 10.58
C LYS A 52 -5.37 1.49 9.66
N LYS A 53 -4.14 1.43 10.17
CA LYS A 53 -2.98 1.80 9.38
C LYS A 53 -2.81 0.88 8.18
N LYS A 54 -3.06 -0.40 8.39
CA LYS A 54 -3.00 -1.37 7.31
C LYS A 54 -3.98 -1.03 6.20
N LEU A 55 -5.20 -0.66 6.56
CA LEU A 55 -6.20 -0.27 5.57
C LEU A 55 -5.79 0.98 4.82
N SER A 56 -5.21 1.93 5.54
CA SER A 56 -4.74 3.15 4.90
C SER A 56 -3.64 2.85 3.87
N LEU A 57 -2.72 1.98 4.23
CA LEU A 57 -1.68 1.57 3.31
C LEU A 57 -2.25 0.87 2.08
N LYS A 58 -3.25 0.04 2.29
CA LYS A 58 -3.90 -0.66 1.19
C LYS A 58 -4.53 0.33 0.23
N ASP A 59 -5.19 1.34 0.76
CA ASP A 59 -5.78 2.37 -0.08
C ASP A 59 -4.73 3.09 -0.91
N GLN A 60 -3.60 3.41 -0.30
CA GLN A 60 -2.52 4.06 -1.01
C GLN A 60 -1.95 3.17 -2.11
N ILE A 61 -1.84 1.89 -1.82
CA ILE A 61 -1.36 0.92 -2.81
C ILE A 61 -2.29 0.91 -4.02
N ILE A 62 -3.57 0.86 -3.78
CA ILE A 62 -4.55 0.85 -4.86
C ILE A 62 -4.45 2.11 -5.70
N LEU A 63 -4.31 3.25 -5.06
CA LEU A 63 -4.19 4.51 -5.79
C LEU A 63 -2.95 4.52 -6.69
N VAL A 64 -1.83 4.06 -6.16
CA VAL A 64 -0.61 4.03 -6.94
C VAL A 64 -0.71 3.03 -8.09
N GLU A 65 -1.31 1.89 -7.83
CA GLU A 65 -1.51 0.89 -8.87
C GLU A 65 -2.37 1.45 -10.00
N ASN A 66 -3.41 2.16 -9.64
CA ASN A 66 -4.27 2.77 -10.66
C ASN A 66 -3.53 3.78 -11.52
N GLN A 67 -2.57 4.44 -10.95
CA GLN A 67 -1.76 5.37 -11.71
C GLN A 67 -0.78 4.66 -12.62
N LEU A 68 -0.26 3.53 -12.16
CA LEU A 68 0.72 2.81 -12.93
C LEU A 68 0.14 2.01 -14.08
N ILE A 69 -1.10 1.54 -13.93
CA ILE A 69 -1.68 0.71 -14.91
C ILE A 69 -2.87 1.27 -15.43
N PRO A 70 -2.81 2.16 -16.22
CA PRO A 70 -3.93 2.81 -16.65
C PRO A 70 -4.78 1.98 -17.41
N ASP A 71 -4.64 1.37 -18.16
CA ASP A 71 -5.57 0.84 -18.88
C ASP A 71 -5.51 -0.38 -19.09
N ILE A 72 -5.41 -0.87 -18.72
CA ILE A 72 -5.39 -2.08 -18.84
C ILE A 72 -6.35 -2.53 -19.41
N ILE A 73 -7.01 -2.55 -19.57
CA ILE A 73 -7.90 -3.09 -20.03
C ILE A 73 -8.20 -3.40 -20.76
N ALA A 74 -8.17 -3.45 -20.95
CA ALA A 74 -8.59 -3.76 -21.70
C ALA A 74 -9.10 -4.24 -22.01
#